data_938dff2782f7204a44db097278c1322c
#
_entry.id   938dff2782f7204a44db097278c1322c
#
_cell.length_a   1.000
_cell.length_b   1.000
_cell.length_c   1.000
_cell.angle_alpha   90.00
_cell.angle_beta   90.00
_cell.angle_gamma   90.00
#
_symmetry.space_group_name_H-M   'P 1'
#
loop_
_entity.id
_entity.type
_entity.pdbx_description
1 polymer ?
#
loop_
_entity_poly.entity_id
_entity_poly.type
_entity_poly.pdbx_seq_one_letter_code
_entity_poly.pdbx_strand_id
1 'polypeptide(L)'
;VNSGALGMVLNPINSIISKVPVIGQINKMFGDIMGSVLGGLFGKTSVSQSLTDSGIYFADTLLTTATQSILGSAYQTISTTTTKKSWFKKSSSTSIQTYFDALDTETNRQFSLVLDSLYQTTLLAGTALDSSAEETAKSLENFVVSIGKISLKGKTGDEIQETLTAIFGKMGDDIAKASFPLLTSFQGVGEGMFETLTRVATGMEEAEYYINRLGVS
;
A
#
# COMPACT_ATOMS: atom_id res chain seq x y z
N VAL A 1 4.30 -2.26 -33.23
CA VAL A 1 4.21 -1.01 -32.51
C VAL A 1 3.51 -1.24 -31.17
N ASN A 2 4.19 -1.92 -30.24
CA ASN A 2 3.66 -2.17 -28.89
C ASN A 2 4.53 -1.56 -27.77
N SER A 3 5.36 -0.56 -28.10
CA SER A 3 6.01 0.29 -27.07
C SER A 3 5.00 1.00 -26.14
N GLY A 4 3.72 0.85 -26.42
CA GLY A 4 2.62 1.34 -25.59
C GLY A 4 2.25 0.49 -24.39
N ALA A 5 2.55 -0.81 -24.37
CA ALA A 5 2.04 -1.68 -23.30
C ALA A 5 2.77 -1.46 -21.96
N LEU A 6 4.10 -1.44 -21.93
CA LEU A 6 4.87 -1.14 -20.72
C LEU A 6 4.80 0.34 -20.33
N GLY A 7 4.85 1.26 -21.29
CA GLY A 7 4.67 2.70 -21.03
C GLY A 7 3.28 3.09 -20.52
N MET A 8 2.25 2.31 -20.88
CA MET A 8 0.88 2.49 -20.35
C MET A 8 0.75 1.99 -18.90
N VAL A 9 1.63 1.14 -18.41
CA VAL A 9 1.49 0.49 -17.10
C VAL A 9 2.10 1.29 -15.95
N LEU A 10 3.06 2.19 -16.22
CA LEU A 10 3.64 3.06 -15.18
C LEU A 10 2.71 4.19 -14.73
N ASN A 11 1.81 4.65 -15.60
CA ASN A 11 0.79 5.64 -15.26
C ASN A 11 -0.39 5.10 -14.40
N PRO A 12 -0.75 3.79 -14.43
CA PRO A 12 -1.89 3.29 -13.68
C PRO A 12 -1.74 3.37 -12.17
N ILE A 13 -0.55 3.18 -11.61
CA ILE A 13 -0.36 3.19 -10.15
C ILE A 13 -0.79 4.55 -9.59
N ASN A 14 -0.26 5.64 -10.12
CA ASN A 14 -0.67 6.99 -9.71
C ASN A 14 -2.13 7.28 -10.06
N SER A 15 -2.61 6.81 -11.21
CA SER A 15 -4.00 6.97 -11.63
C SER A 15 -4.98 6.15 -10.78
N ILE A 16 -4.60 4.95 -10.32
CA ILE A 16 -5.43 4.12 -9.44
C ILE A 16 -5.39 4.69 -8.03
N ILE A 17 -4.21 5.04 -7.50
CA ILE A 17 -4.06 5.62 -6.16
C ILE A 17 -4.81 6.95 -6.07
N SER A 18 -4.79 7.79 -7.09
CA SER A 18 -5.56 9.05 -7.12
C SER A 18 -7.08 8.86 -7.15
N LYS A 19 -7.56 7.69 -7.58
CA LYS A 19 -8.98 7.33 -7.59
C LYS A 19 -9.43 6.61 -6.33
N VAL A 20 -8.51 6.20 -5.46
CA VAL A 20 -8.89 5.57 -4.19
C VAL A 20 -9.64 6.62 -3.36
N PRO A 21 -10.94 6.45 -3.07
CA PRO A 21 -11.75 7.43 -2.36
C PRO A 21 -11.43 7.48 -0.86
N VAL A 22 -10.17 7.26 -0.52
CA VAL A 22 -9.64 7.05 0.82
C VAL A 22 -9.91 8.26 1.72
N ILE A 23 -9.87 9.48 1.16
CA ILE A 23 -9.89 10.70 1.98
C ILE A 23 -11.27 10.97 2.56
N GLY A 24 -12.33 10.86 1.75
CA GLY A 24 -13.70 11.12 2.19
C GLY A 24 -14.25 10.03 3.12
N GLN A 25 -13.90 8.78 2.83
CA GLN A 25 -14.39 7.63 3.61
C GLN A 25 -13.62 7.47 4.92
N ILE A 26 -12.31 7.63 4.92
CA ILE A 26 -11.48 7.58 6.14
C ILE A 26 -11.94 8.65 7.13
N ASN A 27 -12.17 9.89 6.68
CA ASN A 27 -12.66 10.96 7.54
C ASN A 27 -14.07 10.67 8.11
N LYS A 28 -14.96 10.07 7.32
CA LYS A 28 -16.28 9.65 7.78
C LYS A 28 -16.22 8.53 8.81
N MET A 29 -15.42 7.48 8.53
CA MET A 29 -15.20 6.36 9.44
C MET A 29 -14.58 6.83 10.77
N PHE A 30 -13.64 7.77 10.72
CA PHE A 30 -13.05 8.35 11.93
C PHE A 30 -14.04 9.19 12.73
N GLY A 31 -14.98 9.89 12.09
CA GLY A 31 -16.06 10.62 12.75
C GLY A 31 -17.02 9.72 13.51
N ASP A 32 -17.41 8.60 12.90
CA ASP A 32 -18.38 7.67 13.47
C ASP A 32 -17.83 6.91 14.70
N ILE A 33 -16.56 6.52 14.69
CA ILE A 33 -15.91 5.86 15.84
C ILE A 33 -15.71 6.82 17.00
N MET A 34 -15.28 8.05 16.75
CA MET A 34 -15.12 9.09 17.80
C MET A 34 -16.44 9.44 18.50
N GLY A 35 -17.56 9.43 17.77
CA GLY A 35 -18.89 9.70 18.33
C GLY A 35 -19.37 8.65 19.33
N SER A 36 -18.92 7.40 19.22
CA SER A 36 -19.32 6.29 20.09
C SER A 36 -18.52 6.16 21.39
N VAL A 37 -17.35 6.83 21.49
CA VAL A 37 -16.38 6.65 22.58
C VAL A 37 -16.38 7.80 23.62
N LEU A 38 -17.18 8.84 23.41
CA LEU A 38 -17.32 9.95 24.39
C LEU A 38 -18.03 9.48 25.66
N GLY A 39 -17.21 8.96 26.58
CA GLY A 39 -17.64 8.43 27.88
C GLY A 39 -18.07 9.52 28.86
N GLY A 40 -19.17 9.24 29.57
CA GLY A 40 -19.79 10.12 30.53
C GLY A 40 -18.96 10.37 31.78
N LEU A 41 -19.25 11.49 32.43
CA LEU A 41 -18.77 11.84 33.75
C LEU A 41 -19.57 11.08 34.82
N PHE A 42 -18.91 10.24 35.60
CA PHE A 42 -19.50 9.59 36.76
C PHE A 42 -18.82 10.08 38.06
N GLY A 43 -19.45 11.00 38.76
CA GLY A 43 -19.08 11.41 40.09
C GLY A 43 -17.65 11.96 40.24
N LYS A 44 -16.83 11.38 41.13
CA LYS A 44 -15.43 11.78 41.42
C LYS A 44 -14.40 11.24 40.41
N THR A 45 -14.86 10.63 39.34
CA THR A 45 -14.03 10.07 38.28
C THR A 45 -14.16 10.90 37.02
N SER A 46 -13.07 11.38 36.46
CA SER A 46 -13.03 12.01 35.12
C SER A 46 -12.32 11.10 34.14
N VAL A 47 -12.92 10.93 32.97
CA VAL A 47 -12.33 10.18 31.84
C VAL A 47 -12.04 11.18 30.73
N SER A 48 -10.79 11.17 30.25
CA SER A 48 -10.33 11.95 29.11
C SER A 48 -9.82 10.99 28.05
N GLN A 49 -10.26 11.20 26.83
CA GLN A 49 -9.85 10.40 25.66
C GLN A 49 -9.17 11.29 24.64
N SER A 50 -8.14 10.76 24.02
CA SER A 50 -7.43 11.42 22.92
C SER A 50 -7.07 10.43 21.83
N LEU A 51 -7.31 10.81 20.58
CA LEU A 51 -6.85 10.06 19.41
C LEU A 51 -5.33 10.21 19.29
N THR A 52 -4.58 9.12 19.45
CA THR A 52 -3.12 9.13 19.37
C THR A 52 -2.62 8.79 17.97
N ASP A 53 -3.33 7.90 17.24
CA ASP A 53 -3.02 7.53 15.87
C ASP A 53 -4.28 7.08 15.13
N SER A 54 -4.26 7.18 13.78
CA SER A 54 -5.33 6.69 12.92
C SER A 54 -4.80 6.47 11.50
N GLY A 55 -5.39 5.52 10.78
CA GLY A 55 -4.94 5.20 9.44
C GLY A 55 -5.54 3.93 8.87
N ILE A 56 -4.77 3.26 8.02
CA ILE A 56 -5.15 2.00 7.38
C ILE A 56 -4.18 0.90 7.85
N TYR A 57 -4.69 -0.29 8.03
CA TYR A 57 -3.92 -1.48 8.33
C TYR A 57 -4.21 -2.58 7.33
N PHE A 58 -3.16 -3.20 6.82
CA PHE A 58 -3.22 -4.42 6.01
C PHE A 58 -2.47 -5.52 6.73
N ALA A 59 -3.12 -6.66 6.89
CA ALA A 59 -2.46 -7.87 7.38
C ALA A 59 -1.55 -8.45 6.29
N ASP A 60 -0.51 -9.15 6.72
CA ASP A 60 0.37 -9.87 5.80
C ASP A 60 -0.43 -10.90 5.01
N THR A 61 -0.24 -10.94 3.68
CA THR A 61 -0.92 -11.87 2.80
C THR A 61 -0.05 -12.21 1.60
N LEU A 62 -0.30 -13.36 0.96
CA LEU A 62 0.39 -13.71 -0.28
C LEU A 62 0.00 -12.73 -1.41
N LEU A 63 0.97 -12.36 -2.25
CA LEU A 63 0.73 -11.47 -3.38
C LEU A 63 -0.38 -11.99 -4.29
N THR A 64 -0.39 -13.28 -4.60
CA THR A 64 -1.41 -13.93 -5.42
C THR A 64 -2.83 -13.82 -4.82
N THR A 65 -2.95 -13.76 -3.51
CA THR A 65 -4.22 -13.51 -2.82
C THR A 65 -4.54 -12.01 -2.84
N ALA A 66 -3.56 -11.15 -2.55
CA ALA A 66 -3.73 -9.70 -2.49
C ALA A 66 -4.16 -9.08 -3.82
N THR A 67 -3.69 -9.61 -4.95
CA THR A 67 -4.11 -9.17 -6.30
C THR A 67 -5.59 -9.42 -6.57
N GLN A 68 -6.17 -10.43 -5.93
CA GLN A 68 -7.60 -10.76 -6.07
C GLN A 68 -8.44 -10.04 -5.01
N SER A 69 -8.01 -10.06 -3.75
CA SER A 69 -8.72 -9.47 -2.64
C SER A 69 -7.76 -9.19 -1.47
N ILE A 70 -7.28 -7.95 -1.37
CA ILE A 70 -6.62 -7.50 -0.16
C ILE A 70 -7.66 -7.02 0.85
N LEU A 71 -7.50 -7.42 2.11
CA LEU A 71 -8.40 -7.01 3.19
C LEU A 71 -7.72 -5.95 4.05
N GLY A 72 -8.14 -4.71 3.88
CA GLY A 72 -7.70 -3.58 4.69
C GLY A 72 -8.71 -3.25 5.78
N SER A 73 -8.23 -2.63 6.84
CA SER A 73 -9.04 -2.08 7.92
C SER A 73 -8.61 -0.65 8.21
N ALA A 74 -9.57 0.24 8.43
CA ALA A 74 -9.28 1.50 9.09
C ALA A 74 -8.97 1.23 10.56
N TYR A 75 -8.01 1.93 11.14
CA TYR A 75 -7.74 1.82 12.57
C TYR A 75 -7.69 3.18 13.25
N GLN A 76 -8.03 3.15 14.54
CA GLN A 76 -7.86 4.28 15.45
C GLN A 76 -7.24 3.81 16.75
N THR A 77 -6.23 4.53 17.21
CA THR A 77 -5.60 4.28 18.50
C THR A 77 -5.99 5.41 19.46
N ILE A 78 -6.67 5.05 20.53
CA ILE A 78 -7.22 5.98 21.51
C ILE A 78 -6.51 5.77 22.84
N SER A 79 -6.00 6.87 23.40
CA SER A 79 -5.51 6.93 24.76
C SER A 79 -6.63 7.39 25.69
N THR A 80 -6.98 6.57 26.67
CA THR A 80 -7.99 6.87 27.68
C THR A 80 -7.31 7.06 29.03
N THR A 81 -7.42 8.27 29.57
CA THR A 81 -6.91 8.60 30.90
C THR A 81 -8.08 8.71 31.88
N THR A 82 -8.09 7.84 32.86
CA THR A 82 -9.06 7.84 33.96
C THR A 82 -8.43 8.46 35.21
N THR A 83 -8.97 9.55 35.69
CA THR A 83 -8.53 10.21 36.91
C THR A 83 -9.59 10.04 37.99
N LYS A 84 -9.21 9.42 39.10
CA LYS A 84 -10.03 9.29 40.33
C LYS A 84 -9.52 10.28 41.37
N LYS A 85 -10.41 11.14 41.88
CA LYS A 85 -10.14 12.07 42.96
C LYS A 85 -10.79 11.54 44.24
N SER A 86 -9.99 11.32 45.27
CA SER A 86 -10.44 11.06 46.64
C SER A 86 -10.02 12.21 47.51
N TRP A 87 -10.62 12.35 48.69
CA TRP A 87 -10.32 13.46 49.66
C TRP A 87 -8.83 13.62 49.93
N PHE A 88 -8.06 12.52 49.94
CA PHE A 88 -6.62 12.55 50.30
C PHE A 88 -5.69 12.12 49.12
N LYS A 89 -6.22 11.67 47.98
CA LYS A 89 -5.39 11.13 46.91
C LYS A 89 -6.04 11.34 45.53
N LYS A 90 -5.19 11.78 44.59
CA LYS A 90 -5.47 11.76 43.15
C LYS A 90 -4.69 10.60 42.54
N SER A 91 -5.38 9.70 41.85
CA SER A 91 -4.75 8.64 41.04
C SER A 91 -5.19 8.78 39.59
N SER A 92 -4.26 8.55 38.66
CA SER A 92 -4.53 8.56 37.24
C SER A 92 -3.99 7.28 36.63
N SER A 93 -4.77 6.65 35.76
CA SER A 93 -4.34 5.51 34.94
C SER A 93 -4.63 5.81 33.49
N THR A 94 -3.70 5.44 32.62
CA THR A 94 -3.84 5.58 31.16
C THR A 94 -3.83 4.21 30.51
N SER A 95 -4.79 3.97 29.63
CA SER A 95 -4.84 2.80 28.77
C SER A 95 -4.85 3.23 27.31
N ILE A 96 -4.21 2.44 26.44
CA ILE A 96 -4.18 2.66 25.00
C ILE A 96 -4.86 1.48 24.33
N GLN A 97 -5.84 1.75 23.46
CA GLN A 97 -6.56 0.74 22.71
C GLN A 97 -6.60 1.11 21.23
N THR A 98 -6.43 0.10 20.37
CA THR A 98 -6.59 0.25 18.92
C THR A 98 -7.86 -0.46 18.48
N TYR A 99 -8.70 0.26 17.77
CA TYR A 99 -9.94 -0.24 17.18
C TYR A 99 -9.74 -0.38 15.69
N PHE A 100 -10.32 -1.41 15.10
CA PHE A 100 -10.26 -1.69 13.67
C PHE A 100 -11.68 -1.79 13.12
N ASP A 101 -11.90 -1.24 11.94
CA ASP A 101 -13.12 -1.38 11.17
C ASP A 101 -12.77 -1.72 9.72
N ALA A 102 -13.49 -2.68 9.13
CA ALA A 102 -13.19 -3.15 7.79
C ALA A 102 -13.37 -2.01 6.77
N LEU A 103 -12.41 -1.85 5.85
CA LEU A 103 -12.62 -0.99 4.69
C LEU A 103 -13.75 -1.54 3.83
N ASP A 104 -14.48 -0.65 3.16
CA ASP A 104 -15.51 -1.05 2.22
C ASP A 104 -14.92 -1.84 1.02
N THR A 105 -15.80 -2.60 0.38
CA THR A 105 -15.43 -3.50 -0.72
C THR A 105 -14.77 -2.77 -1.89
N GLU A 106 -15.22 -1.54 -2.20
CA GLU A 106 -14.67 -0.78 -3.32
C GLU A 106 -13.25 -0.28 -3.00
N THR A 107 -13.02 0.22 -1.80
CA THR A 107 -11.69 0.65 -1.35
C THR A 107 -10.70 -0.53 -1.35
N ASN A 108 -11.10 -1.69 -0.81
CA ASN A 108 -10.28 -2.90 -0.87
C ASN A 108 -9.99 -3.33 -2.31
N ARG A 109 -10.99 -3.28 -3.19
CA ARG A 109 -10.83 -3.58 -4.62
C ARG A 109 -9.81 -2.65 -5.30
N GLN A 110 -9.82 -1.36 -4.99
CA GLN A 110 -8.85 -0.41 -5.56
C GLN A 110 -7.41 -0.75 -5.14
N PHE A 111 -7.20 -1.11 -3.88
CA PHE A 111 -5.87 -1.55 -3.42
C PHE A 111 -5.44 -2.87 -4.08
N SER A 112 -6.36 -3.82 -4.26
CA SER A 112 -6.07 -5.06 -5.01
C SER A 112 -5.67 -4.78 -6.46
N LEU A 113 -6.33 -3.83 -7.13
CA LEU A 113 -5.98 -3.44 -8.50
C LEU A 113 -4.59 -2.81 -8.61
N VAL A 114 -4.12 -2.07 -7.59
CA VAL A 114 -2.74 -1.58 -7.58
C VAL A 114 -1.76 -2.74 -7.52
N LEU A 115 -1.99 -3.70 -6.62
CA LEU A 115 -1.12 -4.88 -6.49
C LEU A 115 -1.15 -5.78 -7.73
N ASP A 116 -2.34 -5.97 -8.32
CA ASP A 116 -2.49 -6.71 -9.58
C ASP A 116 -1.74 -6.01 -10.73
N SER A 117 -1.82 -4.68 -10.82
CA SER A 117 -1.07 -3.91 -11.81
C SER A 117 0.45 -4.10 -11.66
N LEU A 118 0.98 -4.07 -10.43
CA LEU A 118 2.39 -4.35 -10.16
C LEU A 118 2.77 -5.77 -10.57
N TYR A 119 1.95 -6.75 -10.20
CA TYR A 119 2.17 -8.17 -10.53
C TYR A 119 2.16 -8.41 -12.05
N GLN A 120 1.12 -7.94 -12.75
CA GLN A 120 1.00 -8.12 -14.21
C GLN A 120 2.14 -7.41 -14.96
N THR A 121 2.53 -6.21 -14.54
CA THR A 121 3.68 -5.52 -15.12
C THR A 121 4.96 -6.31 -14.95
N THR A 122 5.16 -6.93 -13.78
CA THR A 122 6.34 -7.78 -13.53
C THR A 122 6.35 -9.02 -14.45
N LEU A 123 5.19 -9.65 -14.67
CA LEU A 123 5.08 -10.78 -15.61
C LEU A 123 5.40 -10.36 -17.03
N LEU A 124 4.84 -9.24 -17.49
CA LEU A 124 5.09 -8.70 -18.84
C LEU A 124 6.57 -8.34 -19.03
N ALA A 125 7.16 -7.66 -18.06
CA ALA A 125 8.58 -7.32 -18.09
C ALA A 125 9.46 -8.57 -18.10
N GLY A 126 9.08 -9.62 -17.36
CA GLY A 126 9.74 -10.91 -17.39
C GLY A 126 9.77 -11.52 -18.78
N THR A 127 8.65 -11.47 -19.49
CA THR A 127 8.57 -11.96 -20.87
C THR A 127 9.49 -11.18 -21.81
N ALA A 128 9.59 -9.87 -21.66
CA ALA A 128 10.52 -9.05 -22.43
C ALA A 128 12.01 -9.31 -22.10
N LEU A 129 12.30 -9.88 -20.92
CA LEU A 129 13.63 -10.29 -20.48
C LEU A 129 13.94 -11.78 -20.76
N ASP A 130 13.20 -12.39 -21.68
CA ASP A 130 13.36 -13.81 -22.08
C ASP A 130 13.06 -14.81 -20.95
N SER A 131 12.29 -14.38 -19.94
CA SER A 131 11.73 -15.26 -18.91
C SER A 131 10.27 -15.55 -19.24
N SER A 132 9.83 -16.79 -19.05
CA SER A 132 8.39 -17.07 -19.22
C SER A 132 7.57 -16.41 -18.12
N ALA A 133 6.32 -16.02 -18.45
CA ALA A 133 5.40 -15.50 -17.45
C ALA A 133 5.18 -16.49 -16.29
N GLU A 134 5.24 -17.82 -16.59
CA GLU A 134 5.13 -18.90 -15.61
C GLU A 134 6.32 -18.94 -14.65
N GLU A 135 7.54 -18.80 -15.14
CA GLU A 135 8.75 -18.74 -14.31
C GLU A 135 8.74 -17.51 -13.40
N THR A 136 8.36 -16.34 -13.95
CA THR A 136 8.20 -15.11 -13.17
C THR A 136 7.11 -15.25 -12.11
N ALA A 137 5.95 -15.82 -12.45
CA ALA A 137 4.87 -16.09 -11.50
C ALA A 137 5.33 -17.04 -10.38
N LYS A 138 6.09 -18.07 -10.71
CA LYS A 138 6.64 -19.02 -9.74
C LYS A 138 7.64 -18.37 -8.77
N SER A 139 8.42 -17.41 -9.22
CA SER A 139 9.32 -16.64 -8.32
C SER A 139 8.56 -15.84 -7.26
N LEU A 140 7.30 -15.47 -7.54
CA LEU A 140 6.43 -14.70 -6.69
C LEU A 140 5.38 -15.53 -5.93
N GLU A 141 5.36 -16.84 -6.11
CA GLU A 141 4.37 -17.75 -5.51
C GLU A 141 4.28 -17.60 -3.98
N ASN A 142 5.43 -17.45 -3.34
CA ASN A 142 5.53 -17.31 -1.88
C ASN A 142 5.84 -15.86 -1.44
N PHE A 143 5.69 -14.89 -2.33
CA PHE A 143 5.93 -13.49 -1.97
C PHE A 143 4.81 -12.97 -1.06
N VAL A 144 5.21 -12.48 0.11
CA VAL A 144 4.30 -11.92 1.11
C VAL A 144 4.24 -10.41 0.98
N VAL A 145 3.05 -9.89 0.75
CA VAL A 145 2.74 -8.46 0.85
C VAL A 145 2.63 -8.12 2.34
N SER A 146 3.59 -7.34 2.84
CA SER A 146 3.66 -6.92 4.23
C SER A 146 3.66 -5.39 4.31
N ILE A 147 2.48 -4.79 4.35
CA ILE A 147 2.30 -3.34 4.41
C ILE A 147 2.18 -2.86 5.87
N GLY A 148 1.38 -3.57 6.66
CA GLY A 148 1.15 -3.23 8.06
C GLY A 148 0.30 -1.98 8.25
N LYS A 149 0.64 -1.17 9.28
CA LYS A 149 -0.06 0.08 9.60
C LYS A 149 0.49 1.25 8.80
N ILE A 150 -0.41 1.99 8.18
CA ILE A 150 -0.15 3.26 7.50
C ILE A 150 -0.78 4.37 8.34
N SER A 151 0.03 5.15 9.05
CA SER A 151 -0.48 6.30 9.81
C SER A 151 -0.86 7.44 8.87
N LEU A 152 -2.10 7.89 9.01
CA LEU A 152 -2.69 8.98 8.23
C LEU A 152 -3.15 10.14 9.10
N LYS A 153 -2.92 10.06 10.41
CA LYS A 153 -3.33 11.09 11.37
C LYS A 153 -2.72 12.45 11.01
N GLY A 154 -3.59 13.45 10.86
CA GLY A 154 -3.19 14.83 10.57
C GLY A 154 -2.68 15.09 9.16
N LYS A 155 -2.70 14.09 8.28
CA LYS A 155 -2.32 14.24 6.89
C LYS A 155 -3.44 14.86 6.06
N THR A 156 -3.07 15.73 5.14
CA THR A 156 -3.94 16.25 4.07
C THR A 156 -4.17 15.17 3.01
N GLY A 157 -5.11 15.43 2.09
CA GLY A 157 -5.36 14.52 0.97
C GLY A 157 -4.14 14.23 0.12
N ASP A 158 -3.39 15.26 -0.21
CA ASP A 158 -2.17 15.15 -1.03
C ASP A 158 -1.09 14.34 -0.29
N GLU A 159 -0.89 14.59 1.01
CA GLU A 159 0.05 13.84 1.85
C GLU A 159 -0.35 12.36 2.02
N ILE A 160 -1.66 12.05 2.03
CA ILE A 160 -2.16 10.67 2.03
C ILE A 160 -1.81 10.02 0.70
N GLN A 161 -2.07 10.69 -0.41
CA GLN A 161 -1.73 10.17 -1.75
C GLN A 161 -0.23 9.92 -1.89
N GLU A 162 0.63 10.85 -1.48
CA GLU A 162 2.09 10.67 -1.48
C GLU A 162 2.50 9.47 -0.62
N THR A 163 1.93 9.35 0.58
CA THR A 163 2.23 8.24 1.49
C THR A 163 1.87 6.89 0.86
N LEU A 164 0.68 6.77 0.26
CA LEU A 164 0.24 5.55 -0.41
C LEU A 164 1.11 5.26 -1.65
N THR A 165 1.41 6.28 -2.46
CA THR A 165 2.28 6.14 -3.63
C THR A 165 3.67 5.63 -3.24
N ALA A 166 4.26 6.16 -2.18
CA ALA A 166 5.57 5.70 -1.69
C ALA A 166 5.53 4.25 -1.20
N ILE A 167 4.48 3.84 -0.49
CA ILE A 167 4.32 2.47 0.03
C ILE A 167 4.16 1.47 -1.12
N PHE A 168 3.27 1.75 -2.08
CA PHE A 168 3.06 0.86 -3.22
C PHE A 168 4.21 0.92 -4.23
N GLY A 169 4.91 2.05 -4.35
CA GLY A 169 6.16 2.14 -5.11
C GLY A 169 7.23 1.21 -4.52
N LYS A 170 7.44 1.27 -3.20
CA LYS A 170 8.34 0.34 -2.50
C LYS A 170 7.91 -1.12 -2.68
N MET A 171 6.61 -1.42 -2.64
CA MET A 171 6.10 -2.77 -2.90
C MET A 171 6.45 -3.23 -4.32
N GLY A 172 6.33 -2.35 -5.32
CA GLY A 172 6.79 -2.63 -6.69
C GLY A 172 8.29 -2.95 -6.75
N ASP A 173 9.11 -2.19 -6.05
CA ASP A 173 10.56 -2.45 -5.95
C ASP A 173 10.85 -3.81 -5.31
N ASP A 174 10.15 -4.16 -4.24
CA ASP A 174 10.31 -5.43 -3.54
C ASP A 174 9.88 -6.63 -4.44
N ILE A 175 8.79 -6.48 -5.21
CA ILE A 175 8.33 -7.47 -6.20
C ILE A 175 9.34 -7.63 -7.33
N ALA A 176 9.83 -6.53 -7.93
CA ALA A 176 10.81 -6.55 -9.00
C ALA A 176 12.12 -7.20 -8.55
N LYS A 177 12.59 -6.88 -7.35
CA LYS A 177 13.78 -7.46 -6.76
C LYS A 177 13.65 -8.97 -6.48
N ALA A 178 12.47 -9.40 -6.02
CA ALA A 178 12.19 -10.81 -5.75
C ALA A 178 12.18 -11.64 -7.05
N SER A 179 11.60 -11.05 -8.13
CA SER A 179 11.53 -11.72 -9.44
C SER A 179 12.86 -11.71 -10.18
N PHE A 180 13.61 -10.61 -10.12
CA PHE A 180 14.81 -10.37 -10.92
C PHE A 180 15.97 -9.82 -10.07
N PRO A 181 16.59 -10.62 -9.20
CA PRO A 181 17.64 -10.15 -8.28
C PRO A 181 18.86 -9.51 -8.99
N LEU A 182 19.15 -9.95 -10.21
CA LEU A 182 20.30 -9.45 -11.00
C LEU A 182 20.07 -8.05 -11.58
N LEU A 183 18.83 -7.55 -11.58
CA LEU A 183 18.51 -6.18 -12.03
C LEU A 183 19.23 -5.10 -11.24
N THR A 184 19.66 -5.37 -10.01
CA THR A 184 20.45 -4.42 -9.21
C THR A 184 21.71 -3.93 -9.94
N SER A 185 22.27 -4.74 -10.83
CA SER A 185 23.45 -4.37 -11.65
C SER A 185 23.14 -3.32 -12.74
N PHE A 186 21.87 -3.12 -13.06
CA PHE A 186 21.40 -2.20 -14.09
C PHE A 186 20.70 -0.97 -13.49
N GLN A 187 20.63 -0.88 -12.16
CA GLN A 187 19.93 0.22 -11.47
C GLN A 187 20.67 1.55 -11.64
N GLY A 188 19.96 2.54 -12.15
CA GLY A 188 20.45 3.90 -12.25
C GLY A 188 20.48 4.62 -10.89
N VAL A 189 21.23 5.71 -10.80
CA VAL A 189 21.29 6.52 -9.58
C VAL A 189 19.94 7.16 -9.30
N GLY A 190 19.37 6.84 -8.14
CA GLY A 190 18.05 7.35 -7.72
C GLY A 190 16.84 6.63 -8.34
N GLU A 191 17.07 5.57 -9.10
CA GLU A 191 16.04 4.76 -9.74
C GLU A 191 15.56 3.64 -8.80
N GLY A 192 14.24 3.40 -8.72
CA GLY A 192 13.69 2.23 -8.03
C GLY A 192 13.91 0.93 -8.83
N MET A 193 13.79 -0.21 -8.18
CA MET A 193 13.95 -1.52 -8.84
C MET A 193 12.84 -1.79 -9.86
N PHE A 194 11.61 -1.38 -9.57
CA PHE A 194 10.49 -1.52 -10.50
C PHE A 194 10.64 -0.62 -11.73
N GLU A 195 11.16 0.59 -11.54
CA GLU A 195 11.50 1.51 -12.62
C GLU A 195 12.63 0.94 -13.49
N THR A 196 13.69 0.39 -12.85
CA THR A 196 14.77 -0.32 -13.54
C THR A 196 14.24 -1.47 -14.36
N LEU A 197 13.37 -2.32 -13.80
CA LEU A 197 12.75 -3.46 -14.49
C LEU A 197 12.02 -2.99 -15.75
N THR A 198 11.16 -2.00 -15.63
CA THR A 198 10.37 -1.50 -16.76
C THR A 198 11.24 -0.85 -17.83
N ARG A 199 12.25 -0.08 -17.45
CA ARG A 199 13.19 0.54 -18.40
C ARG A 199 14.01 -0.50 -19.17
N VAL A 200 14.55 -1.51 -18.48
CA VAL A 200 15.36 -2.56 -19.12
C VAL A 200 14.49 -3.41 -20.05
N ALA A 201 13.29 -3.80 -19.60
CA ALA A 201 12.34 -4.58 -20.41
C ALA A 201 11.91 -3.81 -21.67
N THR A 202 11.59 -2.52 -21.56
CA THR A 202 11.27 -1.67 -22.72
C THR A 202 12.43 -1.57 -23.69
N GLY A 203 13.66 -1.40 -23.20
CA GLY A 203 14.86 -1.35 -24.04
C GLY A 203 15.09 -2.66 -24.78
N MET A 204 14.80 -3.81 -24.20
CA MET A 204 14.88 -5.12 -24.86
C MET A 204 13.83 -5.26 -25.97
N GLU A 205 12.57 -4.89 -25.73
CA GLU A 205 11.52 -4.89 -26.77
C GLU A 205 11.88 -3.97 -27.95
N GLU A 206 12.41 -2.80 -27.69
CA GLU A 206 12.87 -1.88 -28.74
C GLU A 206 14.03 -2.44 -29.55
N ALA A 207 15.02 -3.04 -28.88
CA ALA A 207 16.17 -3.67 -29.54
C ALA A 207 15.71 -4.82 -30.44
N GLU A 208 14.85 -5.70 -29.97
CA GLU A 208 14.29 -6.81 -30.73
C GLU A 208 13.50 -6.31 -31.96
N TYR A 209 12.69 -5.27 -31.79
CA TYR A 209 11.97 -4.64 -32.91
C TYR A 209 12.92 -4.15 -34.01
N TYR A 210 14.02 -3.48 -33.66
CA TYR A 210 15.01 -2.98 -34.64
C TYR A 210 15.78 -4.13 -35.30
N ILE A 211 16.20 -5.15 -34.55
CA ILE A 211 16.88 -6.33 -35.07
C ILE A 211 16.00 -7.03 -36.12
N ASN A 212 14.74 -7.30 -35.79
CA ASN A 212 13.77 -7.93 -36.68
C ASN A 212 13.53 -7.09 -37.95
N ARG A 213 13.49 -5.75 -37.81
CA ARG A 213 13.29 -4.84 -38.94
C ARG A 213 14.50 -4.75 -39.86
N LEU A 214 15.71 -4.91 -39.31
CA LEU A 214 16.98 -4.89 -40.08
C LEU A 214 17.28 -6.24 -40.73
N GLY A 215 16.52 -7.28 -40.42
CA GLY A 215 16.71 -8.62 -40.96
C GLY A 215 18.03 -9.27 -40.49
N VAL A 216 18.55 -8.83 -39.36
CA VAL A 216 19.74 -9.43 -38.72
C VAL A 216 19.23 -10.45 -37.72
N SER A 217 19.13 -11.71 -38.13
CA SER A 217 18.83 -12.84 -37.25
C SER A 217 20.10 -13.67 -37.03
#